data_75cdb9a9b4cf212883a3957dccb81d9f
#
_entry.id   75cdb9a9b4cf212883a3957dccb81d9f
#
_cell.length_a   1.000
_cell.length_b   1.000
_cell.length_c   1.000
_cell.angle_alpha   90.00
_cell.angle_beta   90.00
_cell.angle_gamma   90.00
#
_symmetry.space_group_name_H-M   'P 1'
#
loop_
_entity.id
_entity.type
_entity.pdbx_description
1 polymer ?
#
loop_
_entity_poly.entity_id
_entity_poly.type
_entity_poly.pdbx_seq_one_letter_code
_entity_poly.pdbx_strand_id
1 'polypeptide(L)' 'MQMNVKGNTLVIELDVSDKAVKAAKLSGSGKSKVVATTGGFLAVPGKDGLKIALNLISK' A
#
# COMPACT_ATOMS: atom_id res chain seq x y z
N MET A 1 1.60 -6.32 -2.34
CA MET A 1 1.52 -5.83 -0.93
C MET A 1 1.13 -6.97 -0.02
N GLN A 2 1.89 -7.18 1.02
CA GLN A 2 1.60 -8.21 2.02
C GLN A 2 1.42 -7.57 3.38
N MET A 3 0.45 -8.06 4.14
CA MET A 3 0.21 -7.58 5.49
C MET A 3 0.15 -8.74 6.45
N ASN A 4 0.82 -8.58 7.58
CA ASN A 4 0.82 -9.58 8.64
C ASN A 4 0.68 -8.88 9.99
N VAL A 5 0.02 -9.54 10.93
CA VAL A 5 -0.06 -9.06 12.31
C VAL A 5 0.79 -9.96 13.18
N LYS A 6 1.72 -9.36 13.92
CA LYS A 6 2.56 -10.06 14.88
C LYS A 6 2.34 -9.44 16.26
N GLY A 7 1.70 -10.18 17.16
CA GLY A 7 1.35 -9.63 18.47
C GLY A 7 0.48 -8.40 18.32
N ASN A 8 0.99 -7.25 18.73
CA ASN A 8 0.29 -5.97 18.66
C ASN A 8 0.76 -5.09 17.50
N THR A 9 1.48 -5.66 16.53
CA THR A 9 2.12 -4.89 15.45
C THR A 9 1.61 -5.35 14.11
N LEU A 10 1.19 -4.38 13.28
CA LEU A 10 0.88 -4.64 11.87
C LEU A 10 2.14 -4.40 11.04
N VAL A 11 2.54 -5.43 10.29
CA VAL A 11 3.70 -5.37 9.40
C VAL A 11 3.20 -5.36 7.97
N ILE A 12 3.65 -4.37 7.20
CA ILE A 12 3.28 -4.22 5.79
C ILE A 12 4.55 -4.28 4.96
N GLU A 13 4.54 -5.13 3.94
CA GLU A 13 5.67 -5.27 3.02
C GLU A 13 5.25 -4.83 1.62
N LEU A 14 6.04 -3.93 1.04
CA LEU A 14 5.82 -3.38 -0.29
C LEU A 14 7.10 -3.48 -1.10
N ASP A 15 6.95 -3.74 -2.41
CA ASP A 15 8.10 -3.73 -3.33
C ASP A 15 8.36 -2.29 -3.75
N VAL A 16 9.54 -1.77 -3.39
CA VAL A 16 9.96 -0.42 -3.75
C VAL A 16 11.19 -0.43 -4.65
N SER A 17 11.40 -1.54 -5.36
CA SER A 17 12.49 -1.64 -6.33
C SER A 17 12.32 -0.63 -7.47
N ASP A 18 13.39 -0.36 -8.19
CA ASP A 18 13.32 0.53 -9.36
C ASP A 18 12.34 0.00 -10.40
N LYS A 19 12.26 -1.32 -10.56
CA LYS A 19 11.32 -1.94 -11.49
C LYS A 19 9.88 -1.66 -11.09
N ALA A 20 9.57 -1.77 -9.80
CA ALA A 20 8.21 -1.50 -9.31
C ALA A 20 7.86 -0.03 -9.48
N VAL A 21 8.79 0.87 -9.22
CA VAL A 21 8.56 2.31 -9.38
C VAL A 21 8.35 2.67 -10.84
N LYS A 22 9.14 2.08 -11.75
CA LYS A 22 8.99 2.33 -13.19
C LYS A 22 7.65 1.79 -13.73
N ALA A 23 7.15 0.71 -13.16
CA ALA A 23 5.88 0.13 -13.57
C ALA A 23 4.68 0.82 -12.98
N ALA A 24 4.88 1.79 -12.07
CA ALA A 24 3.80 2.48 -11.40
C ALA A 24 2.98 3.31 -12.40
N LYS A 25 1.67 3.37 -12.15
CA LYS A 25 0.74 4.11 -12.98
C LYS A 25 0.62 5.55 -12.48
N LEU A 26 0.38 6.48 -13.41
CA LEU A 26 0.11 7.86 -13.02
C LEU A 26 -1.15 7.93 -12.15
N SER A 27 -1.10 8.81 -11.15
CA SER A 27 -2.28 9.09 -10.33
C SER A 27 -3.31 9.86 -11.16
N GLY A 28 -4.52 10.01 -10.61
CA GLY A 28 -5.57 10.73 -11.28
C GLY A 28 -5.22 12.18 -11.62
N SER A 29 -4.34 12.81 -10.84
CA SER A 29 -3.89 14.17 -11.11
C SER A 29 -2.78 14.24 -12.16
N GLY A 30 -2.13 13.11 -12.47
CA GLY A 30 -1.02 13.06 -13.40
C GLY A 30 0.30 13.61 -12.87
N LYS A 31 0.32 14.06 -11.61
CA LYS A 31 1.51 14.70 -11.04
C LYS A 31 2.44 13.71 -10.33
N SER A 32 1.95 12.55 -10.00
CA SER A 32 2.74 11.53 -9.33
C SER A 32 2.32 10.15 -9.82
N LYS A 33 3.14 9.17 -9.50
CA LYS A 33 2.85 7.77 -9.84
C LYS A 33 2.44 7.02 -8.60
N VAL A 34 1.46 6.14 -8.73
CA VAL A 34 1.03 5.27 -7.64
C VAL A 34 1.80 3.96 -7.73
N VAL A 35 2.69 3.74 -6.78
CA VAL A 35 3.51 2.52 -6.73
C VAL A 35 2.70 1.37 -6.14
N ALA A 36 1.97 1.64 -5.08
CA ALA A 36 1.10 0.66 -4.44
C ALA A 36 -0.06 1.35 -3.76
N THR A 37 -1.20 0.69 -3.74
CA THR A 37 -2.38 1.23 -3.08
C THR A 37 -3.28 0.09 -2.60
N THR A 38 -4.01 0.34 -1.52
CA THR A 38 -5.04 -0.58 -1.06
C THR A 38 -6.33 -0.44 -1.88
N GLY A 39 -6.44 0.63 -2.68
CA GLY A 39 -7.64 0.88 -3.48
C GLY A 39 -8.83 1.31 -2.65
N GLY A 40 -8.60 1.85 -1.47
CA GLY A 40 -9.62 2.21 -0.50
C GLY A 40 -9.30 1.59 0.84
N PHE A 41 -10.31 1.40 1.67
CA PHE A 41 -10.08 0.77 2.97
C PHE A 41 -10.00 -0.74 2.83
N LEU A 42 -9.00 -1.32 3.50
CA LEU A 42 -8.77 -2.76 3.52
C LEU A 42 -8.79 -3.24 4.96
N ALA A 43 -9.51 -4.32 5.23
CA ALA A 43 -9.58 -4.86 6.58
C ALA A 43 -8.21 -5.40 7.03
N VAL A 44 -7.85 -5.12 8.28
CA VAL A 44 -6.61 -5.63 8.85
C VAL A 44 -6.82 -7.11 9.22
N PRO A 45 -5.95 -8.01 8.74
CA PRO A 45 -6.12 -9.44 9.03
C PRO A 45 -6.04 -9.72 10.53
N GLY A 46 -6.98 -10.50 11.02
CA GLY A 46 -7.00 -10.93 12.42
C GLY A 46 -7.43 -9.86 13.42
N LYS A 47 -7.85 -8.70 12.97
CA LYS A 47 -8.28 -7.61 13.85
C LYS A 47 -9.62 -7.07 13.38
N ASP A 48 -10.69 -7.47 14.04
CA ASP A 48 -12.02 -7.00 13.69
C ASP A 48 -12.15 -5.50 13.94
N GLY A 49 -12.80 -4.82 13.02
CA GLY A 49 -13.08 -3.40 13.16
C GLY A 49 -11.95 -2.47 12.78
N LEU A 50 -10.76 -3.00 12.47
CA LEU A 50 -9.65 -2.18 12.01
C LEU A 50 -9.54 -2.23 10.49
N LYS A 51 -9.34 -1.06 9.91
CA LYS A 51 -9.18 -0.91 8.46
C LYS A 51 -7.98 -0.03 8.18
N ILE A 52 -7.34 -0.28 7.06
CA ILE A 52 -6.19 0.51 6.62
C ILE A 52 -6.42 1.03 5.20
N ALA A 53 -6.02 2.26 4.97
CA ALA A 53 -5.95 2.82 3.62
C ALA A 53 -4.53 3.31 3.42
N LEU A 54 -3.89 2.85 2.36
CA LEU A 54 -2.49 3.15 2.12
C LEU A 54 -2.28 3.48 0.65
N ASN A 55 -1.50 4.52 0.40
CA ASN A 55 -1.05 4.87 -0.93
C ASN A 55 0.45 5.17 -0.87
N LEU A 56 1.22 4.44 -1.67
CA LEU A 56 2.64 4.70 -1.84
C LEU A 56 2.82 5.35 -3.21
N ILE A 57 3.27 6.58 -3.18
CA ILE A 57 3.38 7.37 -4.41
C ILE A 57 4.82 7.77 -4.68
N SER A 58 5.13 7.98 -5.94
CA SER A 58 6.42 8.48 -6.41
C SER A 58 6.20 9.79 -7.14
N LYS A 59 7.11 10.71 -6.96
CA LYS A 59 7.07 11.97 -7.71
C LYS A 59 7.33 11.76 -9.19
#